data_59bef56e1afd36d68b5e75f2473fca6a
#
_entry.id   59bef56e1afd36d68b5e75f2473fca6a
#
_cell.length_a   1.000
_cell.length_b   1.000
_cell.length_c   1.000
_cell.angle_alpha   90.00
_cell.angle_beta   90.00
_cell.angle_gamma   90.00
#
_symmetry.space_group_name_H-M   'P 1'
#
loop_
_entity.id
_entity.type
_entity.pdbx_description
1 polymer ?
#
loop_
_entity_poly.entity_id
_entity_poly.type
_entity_poly.pdbx_seq_one_letter_code
_entity_poly.pdbx_strand_id
1 'polypeptide(L)'
;MRPQTRLLMKQGFVHGAYLDQIIAKMPPENIVRVSDDVASMVRMVRSGIADLVTTTEEETEVYVSQAGFGMKEFRVLHFPDVPAVEKRYILCSKQVPDSVINKLNAAIKTLPIDPIHTP
;
A
#
# COMPACT_ATOMS: atom_id res chain seq x y z
N MET A 1 -4.05 16.61 13.78
CA MET A 1 -3.34 16.86 12.51
C MET A 1 -3.43 18.35 12.16
N ARG A 2 -2.41 18.85 11.51
CA ARG A 2 -2.44 20.23 11.06
C ARG A 2 -3.52 20.43 9.99
N PRO A 3 -4.17 21.62 9.91
CA PRO A 3 -5.15 21.86 8.85
C PRO A 3 -4.59 21.73 7.44
N GLN A 4 -3.27 21.84 7.29
CA GLN A 4 -2.57 21.76 6.01
C GLN A 4 -1.80 20.45 5.83
N THR A 5 -2.22 19.40 6.50
CA THR A 5 -1.61 18.08 6.34
C THR A 5 -1.75 17.61 4.90
N ARG A 6 -0.63 17.24 4.29
CA ARG A 6 -0.58 16.85 2.89
C ARG A 6 -0.36 15.36 2.77
N LEU A 7 -1.25 14.71 2.03
CA LEU A 7 -1.16 13.28 1.72
C LEU A 7 -0.49 13.10 0.36
N LEU A 8 0.55 12.29 0.31
CA LEU A 8 1.23 11.94 -0.93
C LEU A 8 0.60 10.68 -1.52
N MET A 9 0.23 10.75 -2.78
CA MET A 9 -0.40 9.64 -3.49
C MET A 9 0.28 9.40 -4.82
N LYS A 10 0.40 8.13 -5.19
CA LYS A 10 0.85 7.76 -6.51
C LYS A 10 -0.29 7.90 -7.50
N GLN A 11 -0.04 8.62 -8.58
CA GLN A 11 -1.05 8.88 -9.60
C GLN A 11 -1.56 7.56 -10.19
N GLY A 12 -2.89 7.44 -10.29
CA GLY A 12 -3.54 6.26 -10.85
C GLY A 12 -3.69 5.09 -9.88
N PHE A 13 -3.14 5.19 -8.67
CA PHE A 13 -3.30 4.13 -7.67
C PHE A 13 -4.60 4.31 -6.89
N VAL A 14 -5.19 3.19 -6.53
CA VAL A 14 -6.35 3.13 -5.63
C VAL A 14 -5.94 2.40 -4.35
N HIS A 15 -6.59 2.74 -3.25
CA HIS A 15 -6.28 2.22 -1.93
C HIS A 15 -7.44 1.42 -1.32
N GLY A 16 -8.37 0.99 -2.16
CA GLY A 16 -9.58 0.32 -1.73
C GLY A 16 -10.71 1.31 -1.46
N ALA A 17 -11.94 0.83 -1.55
CA ALA A 17 -13.12 1.69 -1.50
C ALA A 17 -13.21 2.52 -0.22
N TYR A 18 -12.83 1.94 0.92
CA TYR A 18 -12.90 2.63 2.21
C TYR A 18 -11.99 3.87 2.25
N LEU A 19 -10.71 3.69 1.94
CA LEU A 19 -9.75 4.81 1.94
C LEU A 19 -10.03 5.78 0.81
N ASP A 20 -10.40 5.29 -0.35
CA ASP A 20 -10.68 6.14 -1.49
C ASP A 20 -11.85 7.09 -1.22
N GLN A 21 -12.88 6.66 -0.47
CA GLN A 21 -13.98 7.53 -0.06
C GLN A 21 -13.51 8.63 0.89
N ILE A 22 -12.63 8.30 1.81
CA ILE A 22 -12.07 9.28 2.75
C ILE A 22 -11.21 10.29 1.99
N ILE A 23 -10.37 9.82 1.09
CA ILE A 23 -9.48 10.68 0.28
C ILE A 23 -10.30 11.60 -0.61
N ALA A 24 -11.40 11.11 -1.17
CA ALA A 24 -12.27 11.92 -2.02
C ALA A 24 -12.89 13.12 -1.28
N LYS A 25 -12.98 13.03 0.06
CA LYS A 25 -13.51 14.12 0.89
C LYS A 25 -12.45 15.10 1.33
N MET A 26 -11.17 14.80 1.10
CA MET A 26 -10.10 15.71 1.44
C MET A 26 -10.04 16.89 0.47
N PRO A 27 -9.68 18.10 0.95
CA PRO A 27 -9.45 19.22 0.06
C PRO A 27 -8.37 18.86 -0.97
N PRO A 28 -8.58 19.14 -2.27
CA PRO A 28 -7.61 18.79 -3.31
C PRO A 28 -6.22 19.34 -3.07
N GLU A 29 -6.12 20.51 -2.45
CA GLU A 29 -4.83 21.13 -2.13
C GLU A 29 -4.02 20.36 -1.07
N ASN A 30 -4.67 19.46 -0.34
CA ASN A 30 -4.01 18.62 0.66
C ASN A 30 -3.54 17.29 0.09
N ILE A 31 -3.72 17.06 -1.20
CA ILE A 31 -3.29 15.84 -1.88
C ILE A 31 -2.19 16.19 -2.88
N VAL A 32 -1.02 15.57 -2.72
CA VAL A 32 0.11 15.70 -3.65
C VAL A 32 0.17 14.41 -4.45
N ARG A 33 -0.04 14.52 -5.76
CA ARG A 33 -0.01 13.36 -6.67
C ARG A 33 1.30 13.32 -7.42
N VAL A 34 1.94 12.15 -7.40
CA VAL A 34 3.23 11.95 -8.07
C VAL A 34 3.20 10.64 -8.84
N SER A 35 4.13 10.48 -9.77
CA SER A 35 4.32 9.24 -10.51
C SER A 35 5.61 8.50 -10.11
N ASP A 36 6.28 8.98 -9.10
CA ASP A 36 7.53 8.41 -8.58
C ASP A 36 7.30 7.01 -7.97
N ASP A 37 8.38 6.26 -7.79
CA ASP A 37 8.29 5.00 -7.05
C ASP A 37 8.08 5.25 -5.54
N VAL A 38 7.68 4.20 -4.81
CA VAL A 38 7.30 4.36 -3.41
C VAL A 38 8.51 4.73 -2.54
N ALA A 39 9.70 4.25 -2.85
CA ALA A 39 10.89 4.64 -2.11
C ALA A 39 11.14 6.16 -2.24
N SER A 40 10.97 6.72 -3.43
CA SER A 40 11.05 8.17 -3.62
C SER A 40 9.97 8.91 -2.85
N MET A 41 8.76 8.36 -2.79
CA MET A 41 7.68 8.94 -2.01
C MET A 41 8.00 8.96 -0.51
N VAL A 42 8.63 7.92 0.01
CA VAL A 42 9.10 7.88 1.40
C VAL A 42 10.12 8.98 1.65
N ARG A 43 11.04 9.21 0.71
CA ARG A 43 12.01 10.31 0.82
C ARG A 43 11.32 11.67 0.85
N MET A 44 10.26 11.85 0.06
CA MET A 44 9.48 13.08 0.05
C MET A 44 8.81 13.35 1.40
N VAL A 45 8.29 12.32 2.04
CA VAL A 45 7.72 12.44 3.38
C VAL A 45 8.82 12.81 4.39
N ARG A 46 9.96 12.15 4.32
CA ARG A 46 11.08 12.41 5.21
C ARG A 46 11.62 13.84 5.06
N SER A 47 11.62 14.39 3.85
CA SER A 47 12.10 15.74 3.57
C SER A 47 11.07 16.84 3.84
N GLY A 48 9.82 16.48 4.12
CA GLY A 48 8.77 17.45 4.42
C GLY A 48 8.01 17.97 3.20
N ILE A 49 8.25 17.42 2.02
CA ILE A 49 7.48 17.78 0.82
C ILE A 49 6.00 17.38 1.00
N ALA A 50 5.78 16.26 1.67
CA ALA A 50 4.46 15.84 2.10
C ALA A 50 4.55 15.31 3.53
N ASP A 51 3.41 15.11 4.17
CA ASP A 51 3.37 14.72 5.57
C ASP A 51 3.05 13.25 5.76
N LEU A 52 2.29 12.67 4.84
CA LEU A 52 1.77 11.32 4.95
C LEU A 52 1.92 10.59 3.62
N VAL A 53 2.14 9.28 3.71
CA VAL A 53 2.01 8.37 2.58
C VAL A 53 1.40 7.08 3.11
N THR A 54 0.53 6.46 2.31
CA THR A 54 -0.08 5.19 2.69
C THR A 54 0.76 4.03 2.16
N THR A 55 0.93 3.03 3.00
CA THR A 55 1.62 1.79 2.63
C THR A 55 0.85 0.61 3.22
N THR A 56 1.15 -0.59 2.76
CA THR A 56 0.66 -1.79 3.42
C THR A 56 1.59 -2.13 4.58
N GLU A 57 1.07 -2.83 5.58
CA GLU A 57 1.86 -3.21 6.75
C GLU A 57 3.10 -4.02 6.35
N GLU A 58 2.94 -4.93 5.41
CA GLU A 58 4.02 -5.82 4.97
C GLU A 58 5.12 -5.08 4.20
N GLU A 59 4.77 -4.00 3.52
CA GLU A 59 5.68 -3.30 2.61
C GLU A 59 6.36 -2.09 3.23
N THR A 60 5.84 -1.59 4.34
CA THR A 60 6.33 -0.34 4.95
C THR A 60 7.83 -0.39 5.22
N GLU A 61 8.29 -1.44 5.90
CA GLU A 61 9.69 -1.57 6.26
C GLU A 61 10.58 -1.70 5.02
N VAL A 62 10.11 -2.42 4.02
CA VAL A 62 10.83 -2.59 2.75
C VAL A 62 11.04 -1.25 2.06
N TYR A 63 10.00 -0.45 1.94
CA TYR A 63 10.10 0.85 1.27
C TYR A 63 10.95 1.83 2.06
N VAL A 64 10.85 1.83 3.38
CA VAL A 64 11.70 2.68 4.23
C VAL A 64 13.16 2.29 4.05
N SER A 65 13.47 1.01 4.04
CA SER A 65 14.82 0.50 3.83
C SER A 65 15.35 0.85 2.44
N GLN A 66 14.54 0.67 1.40
CA GLN A 66 14.90 1.02 0.03
C GLN A 66 15.19 2.52 -0.11
N ALA A 67 14.51 3.35 0.65
CA ALA A 67 14.73 4.79 0.65
C ALA A 67 16.02 5.19 1.38
N GLY A 68 16.68 4.24 2.07
CA GLY A 68 17.91 4.50 2.81
C GLY A 68 17.71 4.96 4.24
N PHE A 69 16.53 4.71 4.81
CA PHE A 69 16.20 5.15 6.17
C PHE A 69 15.90 3.97 7.08
N GLY A 70 15.87 4.26 8.38
CA GLY A 70 15.41 3.32 9.40
C GLY A 70 13.99 3.67 9.86
N MET A 71 13.28 2.69 10.39
CA MET A 71 11.90 2.87 10.86
C MET A 71 11.79 3.92 11.96
N LYS A 72 12.86 4.17 12.70
CA LYS A 72 12.89 5.18 13.76
C LYS A 72 12.68 6.61 13.27
N GLU A 73 12.89 6.85 11.98
CA GLU A 73 12.75 8.18 11.38
C GLU A 73 11.30 8.49 11.00
N PHE A 74 10.42 7.52 11.15
CA PHE A 74 9.01 7.65 10.78
C PHE A 74 8.10 7.25 11.91
N ARG A 75 6.89 7.78 11.85
CA ARG A 75 5.81 7.35 12.72
C ARG A 75 4.81 6.56 11.89
N VAL A 76 4.54 5.33 12.31
CA VAL A 76 3.58 4.47 11.63
C VAL A 76 2.25 4.57 12.36
N LEU A 77 1.20 4.94 11.64
CA LEU A 77 -0.16 5.00 12.17
C LEU A 77 -0.95 3.82 11.63
N HIS A 78 -1.60 3.11 12.53
CA HIS A 78 -2.46 1.98 12.18
C HIS A 78 -3.91 2.40 12.27
N PHE A 79 -4.71 2.01 11.29
CA PHE A 79 -6.13 2.34 11.25
C PHE A 79 -6.95 1.07 11.45
N PRO A 80 -7.43 0.81 12.67
CA PRO A 80 -8.19 -0.41 12.94
C PRO A 80 -9.52 -0.48 12.19
N ASP A 81 -10.04 0.66 11.74
CA ASP A 81 -11.30 0.73 11.00
C ASP A 81 -11.16 0.35 9.54
N VAL A 82 -9.91 0.29 9.02
CA VAL A 82 -9.72 -0.09 7.62
C VAL A 82 -10.07 -1.57 7.48
N PRO A 83 -10.97 -1.91 6.54
CA PRO A 83 -11.32 -3.30 6.35
C PRO A 83 -10.11 -4.16 6.01
N ALA A 84 -10.25 -5.41 6.35
CA ALA A 84 -9.28 -6.44 6.08
C ALA A 84 -8.79 -6.42 4.63
N VAL A 85 -7.56 -6.89 4.46
CA VAL A 85 -6.90 -6.96 3.15
C VAL A 85 -7.78 -7.68 2.14
N GLU A 86 -7.95 -7.06 0.97
CA GLU A 86 -8.64 -7.68 -0.14
C GLU A 86 -7.88 -8.92 -0.59
N LYS A 87 -8.63 -9.88 -1.16
CA LYS A 87 -8.01 -11.08 -1.73
C LYS A 87 -7.05 -10.69 -2.84
N ARG A 88 -5.91 -11.32 -2.84
CA ARG A 88 -4.90 -11.15 -3.89
C ARG A 88 -4.95 -12.32 -4.83
N TYR A 89 -4.67 -12.06 -6.09
CA TYR A 89 -4.73 -13.04 -7.16
C TYR A 89 -3.45 -13.04 -7.96
N ILE A 90 -3.08 -14.19 -8.46
CA ILE A 90 -2.02 -14.30 -9.46
C ILE A 90 -2.68 -14.15 -10.83
N LEU A 91 -2.19 -13.17 -11.60
CA LEU A 91 -2.68 -12.96 -12.95
C LEU A 91 -1.84 -13.83 -13.92
N CYS A 92 -2.53 -14.57 -14.75
CA CYS A 92 -1.88 -15.41 -15.75
C CYS A 92 -2.33 -15.01 -17.17
N SER A 93 -1.42 -15.18 -18.13
CA SER A 93 -1.78 -15.06 -19.54
C SER A 93 -2.85 -16.10 -19.90
N LYS A 94 -3.73 -15.75 -20.83
CA LYS A 94 -4.71 -16.70 -21.37
C LYS A 94 -4.08 -17.92 -22.01
N GLN A 95 -2.79 -17.86 -22.35
CA GLN A 95 -2.06 -18.95 -22.95
C GLN A 95 -1.59 -20.00 -21.93
N VAL A 96 -1.67 -19.69 -20.63
CA VAL A 96 -1.30 -20.64 -19.58
C VAL A 96 -2.35 -21.76 -19.55
N PRO A 97 -1.93 -23.05 -19.71
CA PRO A 97 -2.87 -24.16 -19.71
C PRO A 97 -3.61 -24.31 -18.39
N ASP A 98 -4.85 -24.76 -18.44
CA ASP A 98 -5.66 -25.00 -17.25
C ASP A 98 -4.98 -25.96 -16.26
N SER A 99 -4.22 -26.96 -16.80
CA SER A 99 -3.48 -27.87 -15.94
C SER A 99 -2.47 -27.16 -15.03
N VAL A 100 -1.82 -26.11 -15.53
CA VAL A 100 -0.88 -25.31 -14.74
C VAL A 100 -1.65 -24.48 -13.71
N ILE A 101 -2.76 -23.88 -14.11
CA ILE A 101 -3.59 -23.07 -13.20
C ILE A 101 -4.13 -23.95 -12.07
N ASN A 102 -4.59 -25.16 -12.38
CA ASN A 102 -5.09 -26.09 -11.38
C ASN A 102 -4.00 -26.50 -10.39
N LYS A 103 -2.77 -26.72 -10.87
CA LYS A 103 -1.63 -27.01 -10.00
C LYS A 103 -1.29 -25.85 -9.08
N LEU A 104 -1.33 -24.63 -9.62
CA LEU A 104 -1.10 -23.41 -8.82
C LEU A 104 -2.16 -23.25 -7.74
N ASN A 105 -3.43 -23.41 -8.09
CA ASN A 105 -4.52 -23.31 -7.13
C ASN A 105 -4.40 -24.36 -6.03
N ALA A 106 -4.04 -25.58 -6.38
CA ALA A 106 -3.82 -26.66 -5.41
C ALA A 106 -2.65 -26.33 -4.48
N ALA A 107 -1.56 -25.81 -5.04
CA ALA A 107 -0.40 -25.42 -4.25
C ALA A 107 -0.72 -24.25 -3.29
N ILE A 108 -1.47 -23.26 -3.77
CA ILE A 108 -1.87 -22.11 -2.96
C ILE A 108 -2.70 -22.57 -1.75
N LYS A 109 -3.58 -23.55 -1.93
CA LYS A 109 -4.40 -24.08 -0.84
C LYS A 109 -3.58 -24.76 0.26
N THR A 110 -2.38 -25.25 -0.07
CA THR A 110 -1.51 -25.93 0.89
C THR A 110 -0.51 -25.00 1.57
N LEU A 111 -0.43 -23.73 1.12
CA LEU A 111 0.48 -22.78 1.72
C LEU A 111 0.03 -22.45 3.14
N PRO A 112 0.98 -22.42 4.11
CA PRO A 112 0.65 -21.93 5.44
C PRO A 112 0.40 -20.43 5.35
N ILE A 113 -0.86 -20.03 5.56
CA ILE A 113 -1.24 -18.63 5.62
C ILE A 113 -1.16 -18.22 7.07
N ASP A 114 -0.31 -17.23 7.36
CA ASP A 114 -0.20 -16.68 8.69
C ASP A 114 -1.49 -15.95 9.06
N PRO A 115 -2.20 -16.38 10.13
CA PRO A 115 -3.44 -15.73 10.54
C PRO A 115 -3.29 -14.24 10.88
N ILE A 116 -2.06 -13.79 11.16
CA ILE A 116 -1.79 -12.38 11.44
C ILE A 116 -2.02 -11.53 10.19
N HIS A 117 -1.79 -12.08 9.02
CA HIS A 117 -1.98 -11.39 7.75
C HIS A 117 -3.39 -11.57 7.18
N THR A 118 -4.18 -12.41 7.81
CA THR A 118 -5.60 -12.48 7.52
C THR A 118 -6.32 -11.67 8.58
N PRO A 119 -6.92 -10.61 8.20
CA PRO A 119 -7.63 -9.76 9.14
C PRO A 119 -8.79 -10.48 9.76
#